data_977ff8e0d08bdc6f6e18dd9caa00b4c4
#
_entry.id   977ff8e0d08bdc6f6e18dd9caa00b4c4
#
_cell.length_a   1.000
_cell.length_b   1.000
_cell.length_c   1.000
_cell.angle_alpha   90.00
_cell.angle_beta   90.00
_cell.angle_gamma   90.00
#
_symmetry.space_group_name_H-M   'P 1'
#
loop_
_entity.id
_entity.type
_entity.pdbx_description
1 polymer ?
#
loop_
_entity_poly.entity_id
_entity_poly.type
_entity_poly.pdbx_seq_one_letter_code
_entity_poly.pdbx_strand_id
1 'polypeptide(L)'
;MIDALLNQIRSTGFVLLSQFDTVLSSPALTPEEQEQKDASLKMLLPLLEKNHDERYLITLLLDYTAQDLLAVYLLGRSGSMKAYALLQLIQNTSKTWPSGFYHAVVRSGLRLNDELDTSGLTPIQLAAAKGNVELFKLLLLDGADLYQKNKDGMSAYDLVLNSNNAELLMFMIRYENADISNYRRKA
;
A
#
# COMPACT_ATOMS: atom_id res chain seq x y z
N MET A 1 -3.83 -21.89 -21.95
CA MET A 1 -4.84 -20.82 -21.98
C MET A 1 -4.19 -19.43 -21.96
N ILE A 2 -3.32 -19.15 -21.00
CA ILE A 2 -2.59 -17.86 -20.85
C ILE A 2 -1.74 -17.56 -22.11
N ASP A 3 -1.00 -18.53 -22.63
CA ASP A 3 -0.14 -18.35 -23.81
C ASP A 3 -0.91 -17.96 -25.08
N ALA A 4 -2.08 -18.55 -25.30
CA ALA A 4 -2.94 -18.19 -26.43
C ALA A 4 -3.45 -16.74 -26.31
N LEU A 5 -3.81 -16.32 -25.09
CA LEU A 5 -4.21 -14.96 -24.77
C LEU A 5 -3.07 -13.98 -24.99
N LEU A 6 -1.86 -14.30 -24.50
CA LEU A 6 -0.68 -13.47 -24.67
C LEU A 6 -0.30 -13.32 -26.16
N ASN A 7 -0.41 -14.38 -26.95
CA ASN A 7 -0.15 -14.32 -28.39
C ASN A 7 -1.17 -13.44 -29.11
N GLN A 8 -2.44 -13.52 -28.73
CA GLN A 8 -3.48 -12.66 -29.27
C GLN A 8 -3.22 -11.18 -28.91
N ILE A 9 -2.84 -10.89 -27.68
CA ILE A 9 -2.52 -9.55 -27.21
C ILE A 9 -1.29 -8.98 -27.95
N ARG A 10 -0.25 -9.80 -28.10
CA ARG A 10 0.96 -9.41 -28.87
C ARG A 10 0.64 -9.07 -30.32
N SER A 11 -0.28 -9.78 -30.94
CA SER A 11 -0.68 -9.55 -32.33
C SER A 11 -1.58 -8.32 -32.50
N THR A 12 -2.44 -8.01 -31.53
CA THR A 12 -3.41 -6.92 -31.61
C THR A 12 -2.94 -5.62 -30.93
N GLY A 13 -2.00 -5.72 -29.97
CA GLY A 13 -1.56 -4.59 -29.12
C GLY A 13 -2.64 -4.08 -28.17
N PHE A 14 -3.74 -4.83 -27.99
CA PHE A 14 -4.89 -4.43 -27.22
C PHE A 14 -5.27 -5.55 -26.21
N VAL A 15 -5.57 -5.15 -24.98
CA VAL A 15 -6.03 -6.05 -23.89
C VAL A 15 -7.42 -5.66 -23.48
N LEU A 16 -8.33 -6.62 -23.51
CA LEU A 16 -9.64 -6.44 -22.89
C LEU A 16 -9.52 -6.68 -21.37
N LEU A 17 -10.26 -5.90 -20.60
CA LEU A 17 -10.31 -6.03 -19.14
C LEU A 17 -10.70 -7.44 -18.71
N SER A 18 -11.66 -8.05 -19.42
CA SER A 18 -12.09 -9.45 -19.20
C SER A 18 -10.98 -10.48 -19.38
N GLN A 19 -10.01 -10.18 -20.26
CA GLN A 19 -8.85 -11.06 -20.48
C GLN A 19 -7.85 -10.95 -19.33
N PHE A 20 -7.62 -9.72 -18.82
CA PHE A 20 -6.81 -9.48 -17.65
C PHE A 20 -7.44 -10.13 -16.40
N ASP A 21 -8.74 -9.97 -16.25
CA ASP A 21 -9.56 -10.62 -15.22
C ASP A 21 -9.40 -12.15 -15.24
N THR A 22 -9.48 -12.75 -16.43
CA THR A 22 -9.29 -14.19 -16.60
C THR A 22 -7.90 -14.65 -16.15
N VAL A 23 -6.85 -13.88 -16.43
CA VAL A 23 -5.47 -14.21 -15.98
C VAL A 23 -5.35 -14.05 -14.48
N LEU A 24 -5.87 -12.97 -13.90
CA LEU A 24 -5.83 -12.73 -12.45
C LEU A 24 -6.57 -13.80 -11.66
N SER A 25 -7.77 -14.19 -12.14
CA SER A 25 -8.63 -15.16 -11.47
C SER A 25 -8.19 -16.61 -11.65
N SER A 26 -7.26 -16.88 -12.58
CA SER A 26 -6.78 -18.26 -12.83
C SER A 26 -5.99 -18.77 -11.63
N PRO A 27 -6.34 -19.93 -11.06
CA PRO A 27 -5.55 -20.54 -10.00
C PRO A 27 -4.18 -20.96 -10.56
N ALA A 28 -3.12 -20.69 -9.80
CA ALA A 28 -1.81 -21.27 -10.05
C ALA A 28 -1.68 -22.52 -9.16
N LEU A 29 -1.33 -23.66 -9.77
CA LEU A 29 -1.22 -24.95 -9.08
C LEU A 29 0.21 -25.25 -8.66
N THR A 30 1.18 -24.67 -9.36
CA THR A 30 2.61 -24.85 -9.08
C THR A 30 3.33 -23.50 -8.95
N PRO A 31 4.53 -23.46 -8.32
CA PRO A 31 5.36 -22.25 -8.28
C PRO A 31 5.72 -21.71 -9.67
N GLU A 32 5.98 -22.60 -10.64
CA GLU A 32 6.30 -22.24 -12.02
C GLU A 32 5.11 -21.59 -12.73
N GLU A 33 3.90 -22.12 -12.52
CA GLU A 33 2.66 -21.52 -13.05
C GLU A 33 2.40 -20.15 -12.44
N GLN A 34 2.71 -19.96 -11.16
CA GLN A 34 2.60 -18.67 -10.51
C GLN A 34 3.58 -17.65 -11.10
N GLU A 35 4.84 -18.03 -11.29
CA GLU A 35 5.85 -17.16 -11.91
C GLU A 35 5.46 -16.77 -13.34
N GLN A 36 4.95 -17.71 -14.12
CA GLN A 36 4.46 -17.46 -15.49
C GLN A 36 3.26 -16.52 -15.48
N LYS A 37 2.34 -16.69 -14.54
CA LYS A 37 1.19 -15.80 -14.34
C LYS A 37 1.64 -14.38 -14.02
N ASP A 38 2.55 -14.21 -13.06
CA ASP A 38 3.08 -12.92 -12.64
C ASP A 38 3.83 -12.21 -13.77
N ALA A 39 4.63 -12.94 -14.55
CA ALA A 39 5.30 -12.43 -15.73
C ALA A 39 4.29 -11.93 -16.78
N SER A 40 3.21 -12.70 -16.99
CA SER A 40 2.14 -12.34 -17.92
C SER A 40 1.42 -11.06 -17.48
N LEU A 41 1.08 -10.96 -16.21
CA LEU A 41 0.42 -9.79 -15.66
C LEU A 41 1.30 -8.53 -15.74
N LYS A 42 2.60 -8.65 -15.47
CA LYS A 42 3.56 -7.54 -15.65
C LYS A 42 3.61 -7.03 -17.09
N MET A 43 3.46 -7.93 -18.07
CA MET A 43 3.41 -7.55 -19.50
C MET A 43 2.08 -6.87 -19.87
N LEU A 44 0.99 -7.25 -19.23
CA LEU A 44 -0.35 -6.73 -19.53
C LEU A 44 -0.60 -5.33 -18.94
N LEU A 45 -0.02 -5.02 -17.77
CA LEU A 45 -0.22 -3.74 -17.09
C LEU A 45 0.04 -2.51 -17.98
N PRO A 46 1.16 -2.39 -18.73
CA PRO A 46 1.41 -1.23 -19.59
C PRO A 46 0.42 -1.09 -20.76
N LEU A 47 -0.21 -2.19 -21.17
CA LEU A 47 -1.23 -2.18 -22.22
C LEU A 47 -2.57 -1.69 -21.68
N LEU A 48 -2.90 -2.03 -20.44
CA LEU A 48 -4.08 -1.53 -19.75
C LEU A 48 -3.98 -0.02 -19.46
N GLU A 49 -2.79 0.47 -19.13
CA GLU A 49 -2.53 1.89 -18.88
C GLU A 49 -2.89 2.80 -20.07
N LYS A 50 -2.85 2.29 -21.28
CA LYS A 50 -3.21 3.06 -22.48
C LYS A 50 -4.71 3.39 -22.53
N ASN A 51 -5.55 2.60 -21.87
CA ASN A 51 -7.00 2.67 -22.00
C ASN A 51 -7.73 2.90 -20.66
N HIS A 52 -6.99 2.88 -19.54
CA HIS A 52 -7.57 3.00 -18.21
C HIS A 52 -6.76 3.96 -17.35
N ASP A 53 -7.45 4.68 -16.49
CA ASP A 53 -6.86 5.60 -15.55
C ASP A 53 -6.09 4.83 -14.44
N GLU A 54 -5.03 5.45 -13.92
CA GLU A 54 -4.14 4.86 -12.91
C GLU A 54 -4.87 4.47 -11.61
N ARG A 55 -5.86 5.26 -11.19
CA ARG A 55 -6.65 4.96 -9.97
C ARG A 55 -7.48 3.71 -10.15
N TYR A 56 -8.06 3.53 -11.33
CA TYR A 56 -8.80 2.34 -11.66
C TYR A 56 -7.92 1.09 -11.62
N LEU A 57 -6.70 1.16 -12.18
CA LEU A 57 -5.76 0.04 -12.15
C LEU A 57 -5.29 -0.29 -10.72
N ILE A 58 -5.05 0.72 -9.88
CA ILE A 58 -4.74 0.51 -8.46
C ILE A 58 -5.89 -0.22 -7.76
N THR A 59 -7.12 0.23 -7.95
CA THR A 59 -8.31 -0.40 -7.36
C THR A 59 -8.46 -1.83 -7.83
N LEU A 60 -8.27 -2.08 -9.12
CA LEU A 60 -8.31 -3.42 -9.70
C LEU A 60 -7.28 -4.35 -9.05
N LEU A 61 -6.02 -3.91 -8.93
CA LEU A 61 -4.95 -4.69 -8.29
C LEU A 61 -5.25 -5.00 -6.81
N LEU A 62 -5.88 -4.05 -6.11
CA LEU A 62 -6.36 -4.27 -4.74
C LEU A 62 -7.52 -5.26 -4.69
N ASP A 63 -8.49 -5.17 -5.58
CA ASP A 63 -9.65 -6.07 -5.60
C ASP A 63 -9.25 -7.52 -5.84
N TYR A 64 -8.27 -7.76 -6.70
CA TYR A 64 -7.70 -9.08 -6.96
C TYR A 64 -6.60 -9.51 -5.99
N THR A 65 -6.34 -8.72 -4.94
CA THR A 65 -5.29 -9.00 -3.96
C THR A 65 -3.91 -9.26 -4.58
N ALA A 66 -3.61 -8.55 -5.67
CA ALA A 66 -2.38 -8.71 -6.44
C ALA A 66 -1.24 -7.86 -5.86
N GLN A 67 -0.76 -8.21 -4.66
CA GLN A 67 0.21 -7.43 -3.88
C GLN A 67 1.50 -7.14 -4.63
N ASP A 68 2.10 -8.16 -5.25
CA ASP A 68 3.40 -8.01 -5.92
C ASP A 68 3.29 -7.14 -7.18
N LEU A 69 2.17 -7.27 -7.90
CA LEU A 69 1.88 -6.40 -9.03
C LEU A 69 1.63 -4.96 -8.62
N LEU A 70 0.91 -4.76 -7.52
CA LEU A 70 0.70 -3.43 -6.95
C LEU A 70 2.05 -2.79 -6.57
N ALA A 71 2.94 -3.54 -5.93
CA ALA A 71 4.28 -3.08 -5.57
C ALA A 71 5.07 -2.62 -6.80
N VAL A 72 5.14 -3.44 -7.84
CA VAL A 72 5.82 -3.12 -9.09
C VAL A 72 5.16 -1.93 -9.79
N TYR A 73 3.83 -1.90 -9.82
CA TYR A 73 3.07 -0.83 -10.47
C TYR A 73 3.34 0.53 -9.83
N LEU A 74 3.39 0.60 -8.49
CA LEU A 74 3.58 1.85 -7.75
C LEU A 74 5.00 2.42 -7.82
N LEU A 75 6.03 1.63 -8.13
CA LEU A 75 7.43 2.10 -8.16
C LEU A 75 7.64 3.30 -9.08
N GLY A 76 6.99 3.32 -10.24
CA GLY A 76 7.13 4.41 -11.22
C GLY A 76 6.08 5.52 -11.09
N ARG A 77 5.19 5.47 -10.08
CA ARG A 77 4.04 6.39 -9.99
C ARG A 77 4.33 7.63 -9.15
N SER A 78 3.50 8.65 -9.36
CA SER A 78 3.55 9.89 -8.58
C SER A 78 3.22 9.65 -7.10
N GLY A 79 3.64 10.58 -6.25
CA GLY A 79 3.30 10.54 -4.81
C GLY A 79 1.78 10.52 -4.56
N SER A 80 1.01 11.21 -5.39
CA SER A 80 -0.46 11.23 -5.30
C SER A 80 -1.10 9.87 -5.58
N MET A 81 -0.54 9.06 -6.50
CA MET A 81 -1.05 7.72 -6.77
C MET A 81 -0.70 6.75 -5.63
N LYS A 82 0.47 6.89 -5.02
CA LYS A 82 0.87 6.13 -3.82
C LYS A 82 -0.01 6.47 -2.62
N ALA A 83 -0.28 7.76 -2.43
CA ALA A 83 -1.23 8.25 -1.42
C ALA A 83 -2.64 7.70 -1.66
N TYR A 84 -3.11 7.69 -2.90
CA TYR A 84 -4.39 7.11 -3.28
C TYR A 84 -4.45 5.60 -2.94
N ALA A 85 -3.42 4.83 -3.29
CA ALA A 85 -3.36 3.40 -2.96
C ALA A 85 -3.44 3.17 -1.44
N LEU A 86 -2.70 3.97 -0.64
CA LEU A 86 -2.76 3.88 0.81
C LEU A 86 -4.15 4.22 1.36
N LEU A 87 -4.80 5.26 0.84
CA LEU A 87 -6.15 5.64 1.23
C LEU A 87 -7.15 4.53 0.95
N GLN A 88 -7.06 3.85 -0.21
CA GLN A 88 -7.93 2.71 -0.52
C GLN A 88 -7.74 1.56 0.49
N LEU A 89 -6.51 1.25 0.89
CA LEU A 89 -6.22 0.23 1.91
C LEU A 89 -6.82 0.60 3.28
N ILE A 90 -6.75 1.86 3.68
CA ILE A 90 -7.22 2.31 5.00
C ILE A 90 -8.74 2.48 5.03
N GLN A 91 -9.35 2.97 3.95
CA GLN A 91 -10.78 3.26 3.88
C GLN A 91 -11.62 2.00 3.69
N ASN A 92 -11.08 0.98 3.06
CA ASN A 92 -11.79 -0.28 2.86
C ASN A 92 -11.75 -1.14 4.13
N THR A 93 -12.56 -0.77 5.11
CA THR A 93 -12.68 -1.44 6.40
C THR A 93 -13.37 -2.81 6.32
N SER A 94 -13.97 -3.15 5.19
CA SER A 94 -14.62 -4.45 4.97
C SER A 94 -13.60 -5.57 4.70
N LYS A 95 -12.36 -5.24 4.40
CA LYS A 95 -11.28 -6.20 4.16
C LYS A 95 -10.17 -6.01 5.19
N THR A 96 -9.68 -7.11 5.74
CA THR A 96 -8.41 -7.13 6.47
C THR A 96 -7.29 -7.35 5.45
N TRP A 97 -6.45 -6.36 5.27
CA TRP A 97 -5.34 -6.45 4.33
C TRP A 97 -4.13 -7.14 4.97
N PRO A 98 -3.52 -8.13 4.28
CA PRO A 98 -2.21 -8.64 4.70
C PRO A 98 -1.18 -7.51 4.79
N SER A 99 -0.26 -7.58 5.76
CA SER A 99 0.77 -6.55 5.99
C SER A 99 1.59 -6.23 4.74
N GLY A 100 1.77 -7.18 3.86
CA GLY A 100 2.48 -7.02 2.59
C GLY A 100 1.91 -5.93 1.69
N PHE A 101 0.60 -5.66 1.71
CA PHE A 101 0.00 -4.55 0.95
C PHE A 101 0.46 -3.19 1.48
N TYR A 102 0.52 -3.02 2.78
CA TYR A 102 1.04 -1.79 3.39
C TYR A 102 2.51 -1.61 3.06
N HIS A 103 3.30 -2.68 3.14
CA HIS A 103 4.70 -2.69 2.73
C HIS A 103 4.88 -2.31 1.25
N ALA A 104 4.05 -2.86 0.36
CA ALA A 104 4.10 -2.55 -1.07
C ALA A 104 3.93 -1.05 -1.33
N VAL A 105 2.95 -0.42 -0.69
CA VAL A 105 2.67 1.00 -0.86
C VAL A 105 3.74 1.87 -0.19
N VAL A 106 4.10 1.61 1.06
CA VAL A 106 5.06 2.42 1.81
C VAL A 106 6.43 2.36 1.14
N ARG A 107 6.93 1.17 0.79
CA ARG A 107 8.24 0.97 0.14
C ARG A 107 8.29 1.38 -1.33
N SER A 108 7.15 1.66 -1.96
CA SER A 108 7.16 2.22 -3.32
C SER A 108 7.72 3.66 -3.39
N GLY A 109 8.09 4.26 -2.26
CA GLY A 109 8.57 5.62 -2.12
C GLY A 109 7.43 6.60 -1.81
N LEU A 110 6.50 6.17 -0.94
CA LEU A 110 5.50 7.06 -0.36
C LEU A 110 6.21 8.13 0.48
N ARG A 111 5.75 9.38 0.39
CA ARG A 111 6.22 10.45 1.25
C ARG A 111 5.52 10.37 2.59
N LEU A 112 6.26 9.96 3.63
CA LEU A 112 5.69 9.58 4.92
C LEU A 112 5.13 10.75 5.74
N ASN A 113 5.64 11.97 5.47
CA ASN A 113 5.30 13.18 6.22
C ASN A 113 4.48 14.19 5.42
N ASP A 114 4.11 13.85 4.17
CA ASP A 114 3.18 14.68 3.38
C ASP A 114 1.73 14.35 3.75
N GLU A 115 0.85 15.34 3.64
CA GLU A 115 -0.59 15.15 3.81
C GLU A 115 -1.13 14.24 2.68
N LEU A 116 -1.98 13.27 3.03
CA LEU A 116 -2.51 12.30 2.07
C LEU A 116 -3.67 12.85 1.23
N ASP A 117 -4.48 13.72 1.85
CA ASP A 117 -5.70 14.25 1.26
C ASP A 117 -6.08 15.61 1.86
N THR A 118 -7.32 16.03 1.59
CA THR A 118 -7.88 17.28 2.11
C THR A 118 -8.07 17.30 3.62
N SER A 119 -7.99 16.17 4.31
CA SER A 119 -8.08 16.12 5.78
C SER A 119 -6.85 16.72 6.48
N GLY A 120 -5.74 16.88 5.73
CA GLY A 120 -4.48 17.38 6.27
C GLY A 120 -3.78 16.40 7.20
N LEU A 121 -4.10 15.11 7.08
CA LEU A 121 -3.47 14.05 7.86
C LEU A 121 -2.31 13.42 7.09
N THR A 122 -1.19 13.23 7.79
CA THR A 122 -0.09 12.39 7.28
C THR A 122 -0.47 10.89 7.36
N PRO A 123 0.23 10.00 6.63
CA PRO A 123 0.01 8.55 6.71
C PRO A 123 -0.08 8.01 8.14
N ILE A 124 0.86 8.39 9.01
CA ILE A 124 0.90 7.88 10.39
C ILE A 124 -0.24 8.45 11.25
N GLN A 125 -0.63 9.70 11.04
CA GLN A 125 -1.78 10.31 11.72
C GLN A 125 -3.08 9.61 11.32
N LEU A 126 -3.24 9.30 10.04
CA LEU A 126 -4.40 8.57 9.55
C LEU A 126 -4.45 7.14 10.10
N ALA A 127 -3.30 6.44 10.14
CA ALA A 127 -3.20 5.12 10.75
C ALA A 127 -3.58 5.13 12.25
N ALA A 128 -3.11 6.15 12.99
CA ALA A 128 -3.48 6.36 14.40
C ALA A 128 -4.99 6.61 14.56
N ALA A 129 -5.56 7.53 13.78
CA ALA A 129 -6.98 7.88 13.83
C ALA A 129 -7.90 6.71 13.50
N LYS A 130 -7.47 5.80 12.61
CA LYS A 130 -8.21 4.58 12.23
C LYS A 130 -7.90 3.38 13.11
N GLY A 131 -6.96 3.49 14.04
CA GLY A 131 -6.55 2.38 14.90
C GLY A 131 -5.84 1.26 14.14
N ASN A 132 -5.25 1.56 12.96
CA ASN A 132 -4.54 0.57 12.16
C ASN A 132 -3.13 0.34 12.70
N VAL A 133 -3.01 -0.62 13.61
CA VAL A 133 -1.78 -0.92 14.35
C VAL A 133 -0.64 -1.34 13.43
N GLU A 134 -0.91 -2.22 12.48
CA GLU A 134 0.10 -2.75 11.55
C GLU A 134 0.70 -1.63 10.69
N LEU A 135 -0.15 -0.80 10.09
CA LEU A 135 0.31 0.33 9.29
C LEU A 135 1.05 1.37 10.14
N PHE A 136 0.54 1.67 11.35
CA PHE A 136 1.20 2.61 12.26
C PHE A 136 2.62 2.16 12.62
N LYS A 137 2.78 0.88 12.99
CA LYS A 137 4.10 0.28 13.29
C LYS A 137 5.04 0.39 12.10
N LEU A 138 4.56 0.04 10.91
CA LEU A 138 5.36 0.10 9.69
C LEU A 138 5.84 1.52 9.40
N LEU A 139 4.93 2.50 9.41
CA LEU A 139 5.25 3.90 9.12
C LEU A 139 6.26 4.48 10.11
N LEU A 140 6.09 4.18 11.39
CA LEU A 140 6.99 4.66 12.43
C LEU A 140 8.39 4.07 12.29
N LEU A 141 8.49 2.78 11.97
CA LEU A 141 9.78 2.10 11.75
C LEU A 141 10.47 2.57 10.46
N ASP A 142 9.71 2.98 9.45
CA ASP A 142 10.24 3.54 8.20
C ASP A 142 10.53 5.06 8.30
N GLY A 143 10.37 5.68 9.47
CA GLY A 143 10.81 7.06 9.76
C GLY A 143 9.74 8.14 9.62
N ALA A 144 8.46 7.78 9.69
CA ALA A 144 7.40 8.79 9.78
C ALA A 144 7.52 9.62 11.07
N ASP A 145 7.29 10.93 10.97
CA ASP A 145 7.36 11.86 12.09
C ASP A 145 6.13 11.70 13.00
N LEU A 146 6.37 11.17 14.20
CA LEU A 146 5.35 10.95 15.22
C LEU A 146 4.78 12.26 15.78
N TYR A 147 5.55 13.35 15.73
CA TYR A 147 5.25 14.62 16.41
C TYR A 147 4.81 15.75 15.46
N GLN A 148 4.83 15.52 14.15
CA GLN A 148 4.32 16.49 13.18
C GLN A 148 2.86 16.82 13.47
N LYS A 149 2.55 18.12 13.56
CA LYS A 149 1.19 18.60 13.84
C LYS A 149 0.37 18.70 12.55
N ASN A 150 -0.90 18.28 12.62
CA ASN A 150 -1.89 18.52 11.59
C ASN A 150 -2.54 19.91 11.74
N LYS A 151 -3.53 20.20 10.92
CA LYS A 151 -4.27 21.49 10.93
C LYS A 151 -5.00 21.78 12.25
N ASP A 152 -5.35 20.74 13.00
CA ASP A 152 -6.00 20.84 14.31
C ASP A 152 -4.98 20.94 15.47
N GLY A 153 -3.69 21.01 15.14
CA GLY A 153 -2.61 21.07 16.13
C GLY A 153 -2.30 19.74 16.81
N MET A 154 -2.84 18.62 16.31
CA MET A 154 -2.63 17.28 16.86
C MET A 154 -1.56 16.53 16.08
N SER A 155 -0.68 15.83 16.77
CA SER A 155 0.28 14.89 16.20
C SER A 155 -0.27 13.46 16.19
N ALA A 156 0.44 12.54 15.52
CA ALA A 156 0.11 11.13 15.61
C ALA A 156 0.21 10.62 17.06
N TYR A 157 1.16 11.14 17.83
CA TYR A 157 1.30 10.87 19.26
C TYR A 157 0.03 11.28 20.03
N ASP A 158 -0.48 12.50 19.83
CA ASP A 158 -1.69 12.99 20.48
C ASP A 158 -2.92 12.15 20.08
N LEU A 159 -3.01 11.75 18.82
CA LEU A 159 -4.09 10.91 18.31
C LEU A 159 -4.08 9.52 18.97
N VAL A 160 -2.91 8.92 19.19
CA VAL A 160 -2.80 7.64 19.90
C VAL A 160 -3.20 7.79 21.36
N LEU A 161 -2.76 8.85 22.05
CA LEU A 161 -3.14 9.12 23.45
C LEU A 161 -4.66 9.29 23.60
N ASN A 162 -5.31 9.95 22.64
CA ASN A 162 -6.75 10.20 22.65
C ASN A 162 -7.55 8.98 22.12
N SER A 163 -6.87 7.99 21.51
CA SER A 163 -7.52 6.76 21.07
C SER A 163 -7.68 5.79 22.24
N ASN A 164 -8.77 5.05 22.27
CA ASN A 164 -8.92 3.96 23.25
C ASN A 164 -8.19 2.67 22.78
N ASN A 165 -7.16 2.80 21.91
CA ASN A 165 -6.44 1.67 21.37
C ASN A 165 -5.21 1.34 22.24
N ALA A 166 -5.39 0.40 23.17
CA ALA A 166 -4.34 0.00 24.10
C ALA A 166 -3.11 -0.60 23.39
N GLU A 167 -3.29 -1.26 22.25
CA GLU A 167 -2.17 -1.85 21.51
C GLU A 167 -1.27 -0.78 20.89
N LEU A 168 -1.85 0.25 20.26
CA LEU A 168 -1.11 1.39 19.74
C LEU A 168 -0.36 2.12 20.85
N LEU A 169 -1.03 2.37 21.97
CA LEU A 169 -0.43 3.04 23.12
C LEU A 169 0.76 2.25 23.67
N MET A 170 0.60 0.95 23.87
CA MET A 170 1.67 0.08 24.38
C MET A 170 2.84 -0.01 23.41
N PHE A 171 2.58 -0.04 22.10
CA PHE A 171 3.64 -0.04 21.10
C PHE A 171 4.41 1.29 21.14
N MET A 172 3.73 2.42 21.17
CA MET A 172 4.33 3.74 21.21
C MET A 172 5.24 3.93 22.46
N ILE A 173 4.75 3.52 23.64
CA ILE A 173 5.55 3.57 24.89
C ILE A 173 6.81 2.71 24.77
N ARG A 174 6.71 1.53 24.18
CA ARG A 174 7.89 0.65 23.98
C ARG A 174 8.89 1.25 22.98
N TYR A 175 8.38 1.86 21.92
CA TYR A 175 9.21 2.52 20.92
C TYR A 175 10.02 3.67 21.53
N GLU A 176 9.38 4.58 22.27
CA GLU A 176 10.04 5.69 22.97
C GLU A 176 11.07 5.21 23.99
N ASN A 177 10.74 4.18 24.80
CA ASN A 177 11.68 3.63 25.77
C ASN A 177 12.89 2.98 25.08
N ALA A 178 12.72 2.34 23.94
CA ALA A 178 13.81 1.76 23.16
C ALA A 178 14.73 2.84 22.58
N ASP A 179 14.17 3.96 22.12
CA ASP A 179 14.94 5.09 21.57
C ASP A 179 15.76 5.77 22.68
N ILE A 180 15.18 6.03 23.83
CA ILE A 180 15.88 6.55 25.03
C ILE A 180 17.02 5.62 25.46
N SER A 181 16.80 4.30 25.42
CA SER A 181 17.85 3.32 25.81
C SER A 181 19.01 3.29 24.83
N ASN A 182 18.73 3.48 23.52
CA ASN A 182 19.77 3.60 22.50
C ASN A 182 20.57 4.90 22.59
N TYR A 183 19.94 5.99 23.00
CA TYR A 183 20.60 7.27 23.23
C TYR A 183 21.56 7.20 24.43
N ARG A 184 21.14 6.54 25.52
CA ARG A 184 21.98 6.32 26.71
C ARG A 184 23.19 5.42 26.48
N ARG A 185 23.17 4.56 25.46
CA ARG A 185 24.33 3.70 25.11
C ARG A 185 25.36 4.40 24.24
N LYS A 186 25.03 5.53 23.65
CA LYS A 186 25.91 6.32 22.78
C LYS A 186 26.50 7.55 23.51
N ALA A 187 26.04 7.88 24.70
CA ALA A 187 26.53 8.91 25.60
C ALA A 187 27.50 8.32 26.66
#